data_dbee9e088a946bd9db37425b19ede916
#
_entry.id   dbee9e088a946bd9db37425b19ede916
#
_cell.length_a   1.000
_cell.length_b   1.000
_cell.length_c   1.000
_cell.angle_alpha   90.00
_cell.angle_beta   90.00
_cell.angle_gamma   90.00
#
_symmetry.space_group_name_H-M   'P 1'
#
loop_
_entity.id
_entity.type
_entity.pdbx_description
1 polymer ?
#
loop_
_entity_poly.entity_id
_entity_poly.type
_entity_poly.pdbx_seq_one_letter_code
_entity_poly.pdbx_strand_id
1 'polypeptide(L)'
;MLDLYCGAGTITLALAGRARRVLGAEIVPEAIDDARENAARNGVENVEFFCGDASAVAAKLARERLRPDVITVDPPRKGLSEDVVESIASMQPERVVYVSCDSATMARDVKRFAALGYEAARACAVDLFPRADHIEVVCLLTKCEKEKII
;
A
#
# COMPACT_ATOMS: atom_id res chain seq x y z
N MET A 1 -2.78 5.89 -8.19
CA MET A 1 -2.55 5.17 -6.92
C MET A 1 -1.51 4.07 -7.14
N LEU A 2 -0.87 3.62 -6.09
CA LEU A 2 0.02 2.46 -6.09
C LEU A 2 -0.45 1.50 -4.99
N ASP A 3 -0.55 0.20 -5.31
CA ASP A 3 -0.93 -0.88 -4.39
C ASP A 3 0.23 -1.88 -4.30
N LEU A 4 0.95 -1.87 -3.19
CA LEU A 4 2.06 -2.78 -2.94
C LEU A 4 1.57 -4.00 -2.15
N TYR A 5 2.07 -5.19 -2.54
CA TYR A 5 1.58 -6.49 -2.05
C TYR A 5 0.15 -6.77 -2.51
N CYS A 6 -0.14 -6.51 -3.80
CA CYS A 6 -1.51 -6.50 -4.31
C CYS A 6 -2.16 -7.90 -4.45
N GLY A 7 -1.39 -8.97 -4.31
CA GLY A 7 -1.89 -10.34 -4.50
C GLY A 7 -2.61 -10.50 -5.84
N ALA A 8 -3.77 -11.13 -5.83
CA ALA A 8 -4.64 -11.29 -7.00
C ALA A 8 -5.42 -10.02 -7.39
N GLY A 9 -5.00 -8.85 -6.88
CA GLY A 9 -5.54 -7.54 -7.26
C GLY A 9 -6.80 -7.10 -6.54
N THR A 10 -7.16 -7.70 -5.42
CA THR A 10 -8.43 -7.42 -4.72
C THR A 10 -8.57 -5.95 -4.34
N ILE A 11 -7.58 -5.37 -3.65
CA ILE A 11 -7.58 -3.95 -3.26
C ILE A 11 -7.43 -3.06 -4.49
N THR A 12 -6.51 -3.40 -5.39
CA THR A 12 -6.29 -2.69 -6.67
C THR A 12 -7.58 -2.49 -7.43
N LEU A 13 -8.35 -3.57 -7.64
CA LEU A 13 -9.60 -3.54 -8.41
C LEU A 13 -10.73 -2.83 -7.67
N ALA A 14 -10.85 -3.02 -6.35
CA ALA A 14 -11.84 -2.32 -5.54
C ALA A 14 -11.66 -0.78 -5.59
N LEU A 15 -10.42 -0.31 -5.75
CA LEU A 15 -10.10 1.10 -5.79
C LEU A 15 -10.05 1.69 -7.21
N ALA A 16 -10.02 0.86 -8.25
CA ALA A 16 -9.89 1.29 -9.65
C ALA A 16 -10.98 2.28 -10.07
N GLY A 17 -12.23 2.06 -9.66
CA GLY A 17 -13.35 2.95 -9.96
C GLY A 17 -13.26 4.36 -9.32
N ARG A 18 -12.32 4.55 -8.39
CA ARG A 18 -12.10 5.84 -7.68
C ARG A 18 -10.76 6.49 -8.03
N ALA A 19 -10.01 5.90 -8.93
CA ALA A 19 -8.69 6.36 -9.33
C ALA A 19 -8.59 6.49 -10.85
N ARG A 20 -7.82 7.46 -11.32
CA ARG A 20 -7.53 7.59 -12.75
C ARG A 20 -6.67 6.43 -13.27
N ARG A 21 -5.75 5.93 -12.44
CA ARG A 21 -4.87 4.79 -12.71
C ARG A 21 -4.43 4.17 -11.40
N VAL A 22 -4.40 2.84 -11.34
CA VAL A 22 -3.84 2.08 -10.21
C VAL A 22 -2.72 1.19 -10.71
N LEU A 23 -1.59 1.21 -10.03
CA LEU A 23 -0.46 0.32 -10.26
C LEU A 23 -0.45 -0.71 -9.14
N GLY A 24 -0.45 -2.00 -9.44
CA GLY A 24 -0.34 -3.09 -8.47
C GLY A 24 1.04 -3.73 -8.54
N ALA A 25 1.64 -4.09 -7.42
CA ALA A 25 2.91 -4.81 -7.37
C ALA A 25 2.81 -6.03 -6.44
N GLU A 26 3.24 -7.18 -6.92
CA GLU A 26 3.24 -8.46 -6.21
C GLU A 26 4.43 -9.30 -6.65
N ILE A 27 5.01 -10.04 -5.70
CA ILE A 27 6.20 -10.87 -5.98
C ILE A 27 5.85 -12.22 -6.62
N VAL A 28 4.64 -12.72 -6.38
CA VAL A 28 4.17 -14.03 -6.86
C VAL A 28 3.64 -13.91 -8.28
N PRO A 29 4.29 -14.53 -9.29
CA PRO A 29 3.88 -14.42 -10.69
C PRO A 29 2.46 -14.89 -10.93
N GLU A 30 2.06 -16.01 -10.32
CA GLU A 30 0.73 -16.60 -10.45
C GLU A 30 -0.37 -15.64 -9.94
N ALA A 31 -0.10 -14.94 -8.83
CA ALA A 31 -1.03 -13.94 -8.32
C ALA A 31 -1.17 -12.73 -9.24
N ILE A 32 -0.09 -12.34 -9.93
CA ILE A 32 -0.13 -11.28 -10.96
C ILE A 32 -0.95 -11.73 -12.18
N ASP A 33 -0.85 -12.98 -12.59
CA ASP A 33 -1.66 -13.51 -13.69
C ASP A 33 -3.13 -13.55 -13.30
N ASP A 34 -3.45 -14.00 -12.09
CA ASP A 34 -4.80 -13.93 -11.50
C ASP A 34 -5.32 -12.48 -11.44
N ALA A 35 -4.48 -11.52 -11.04
CA ALA A 35 -4.86 -10.11 -10.97
C ALA A 35 -5.23 -9.54 -12.36
N ARG A 36 -4.49 -9.90 -13.39
CA ARG A 36 -4.77 -9.51 -14.78
C ARG A 36 -6.08 -10.13 -15.28
N GLU A 37 -6.28 -11.43 -15.00
CA GLU A 37 -7.51 -12.13 -15.36
C GLU A 37 -8.72 -11.52 -14.62
N ASN A 38 -8.59 -11.24 -13.33
CA ASN A 38 -9.62 -10.59 -12.54
C ASN A 38 -9.95 -9.18 -13.07
N ALA A 39 -8.95 -8.40 -13.47
CA ALA A 39 -9.18 -7.11 -14.12
C ALA A 39 -9.99 -7.25 -15.40
N ALA A 40 -9.59 -8.17 -16.28
CA ALA A 40 -10.29 -8.43 -17.54
C ALA A 40 -11.73 -8.90 -17.32
N ARG A 41 -11.95 -9.84 -16.39
CA ARG A 41 -13.29 -10.36 -16.04
C ARG A 41 -14.24 -9.28 -15.52
N ASN A 42 -13.69 -8.29 -14.80
CA ASN A 42 -14.47 -7.18 -14.24
C ASN A 42 -14.50 -5.93 -15.13
N GLY A 43 -13.92 -5.98 -16.35
CA GLY A 43 -13.90 -4.83 -17.26
C GLY A 43 -13.12 -3.63 -16.73
N VAL A 44 -12.10 -3.87 -15.90
CA VAL A 44 -11.25 -2.83 -15.31
C VAL A 44 -10.03 -2.61 -16.18
N GLU A 45 -9.95 -1.47 -16.85
CA GLU A 45 -8.92 -1.15 -17.85
C GLU A 45 -7.84 -0.18 -17.34
N ASN A 46 -8.08 0.50 -16.22
CA ASN A 46 -7.19 1.53 -15.68
C ASN A 46 -6.21 0.99 -14.62
N VAL A 47 -5.87 -0.28 -14.70
CA VAL A 47 -4.92 -0.95 -13.81
C VAL A 47 -3.72 -1.50 -14.58
N GLU A 48 -2.56 -1.53 -13.93
CA GLU A 48 -1.33 -2.13 -14.44
C GLU A 48 -0.64 -2.90 -13.34
N PHE A 49 -0.13 -4.10 -13.64
CA PHE A 49 0.47 -4.99 -12.65
C PHE A 49 1.94 -5.27 -12.94
N PHE A 50 2.76 -5.15 -11.90
CA PHE A 50 4.20 -5.42 -11.91
C PHE A 50 4.49 -6.67 -11.07
N CYS A 51 5.12 -7.68 -11.68
CA CYS A 51 5.65 -8.83 -10.96
C CYS A 51 7.05 -8.49 -10.43
N GLY A 52 7.20 -8.48 -9.12
CA GLY A 52 8.49 -8.20 -8.48
C GLY A 52 8.38 -7.91 -6.98
N ASP A 53 9.52 -7.98 -6.32
CA ASP A 53 9.60 -7.62 -4.90
C ASP A 53 9.19 -6.17 -4.66
N ALA A 54 8.40 -5.94 -3.61
CA ALA A 54 7.83 -4.63 -3.31
C ALA A 54 8.90 -3.54 -3.10
N SER A 55 10.05 -3.89 -2.48
CA SER A 55 11.16 -2.96 -2.31
C SER A 55 11.76 -2.57 -3.67
N ALA A 56 12.02 -3.55 -4.54
CA ALA A 56 12.59 -3.31 -5.86
C ALA A 56 11.65 -2.48 -6.74
N VAL A 57 10.33 -2.81 -6.75
CA VAL A 57 9.32 -2.08 -7.52
C VAL A 57 9.15 -0.67 -6.97
N ALA A 58 9.01 -0.48 -5.66
CA ALA A 58 8.86 0.84 -5.04
C ALA A 58 10.08 1.72 -5.32
N ALA A 59 11.30 1.18 -5.16
CA ALA A 59 12.54 1.91 -5.46
C ALA A 59 12.67 2.30 -6.94
N LYS A 60 12.25 1.42 -7.85
CA LYS A 60 12.21 1.71 -9.29
C LYS A 60 11.25 2.87 -9.58
N LEU A 61 10.00 2.76 -9.13
CA LEU A 61 8.96 3.77 -9.35
C LEU A 61 9.33 5.12 -8.73
N ALA A 62 9.96 5.11 -7.55
CA ALA A 62 10.47 6.33 -6.91
C ALA A 62 11.58 7.00 -7.76
N ARG A 63 12.52 6.22 -8.32
CA ARG A 63 13.56 6.74 -9.23
C ARG A 63 12.97 7.30 -10.54
N GLU A 64 11.90 6.70 -11.04
CA GLU A 64 11.13 7.18 -12.19
C GLU A 64 10.27 8.41 -11.86
N ARG A 65 10.37 8.92 -10.62
CA ARG A 65 9.66 10.10 -10.11
C ARG A 65 8.13 9.95 -10.14
N LEU A 66 7.65 8.72 -9.98
CA LEU A 66 6.22 8.49 -9.78
C LEU A 66 5.72 9.28 -8.56
N ARG A 67 4.56 9.91 -8.67
CA ARG A 67 3.92 10.69 -7.61
C ARG A 67 2.46 10.21 -7.45
N PRO A 68 2.24 9.08 -6.76
CA PRO A 68 0.89 8.62 -6.49
C PRO A 68 0.27 9.47 -5.37
N ASP A 69 -0.99 9.84 -5.50
CA ASP A 69 -1.71 10.56 -4.44
C ASP A 69 -1.92 9.64 -3.22
N VAL A 70 -2.15 8.36 -3.47
CA VAL A 70 -2.38 7.34 -2.44
C VAL A 70 -1.53 6.11 -2.72
N ILE A 71 -0.92 5.55 -1.68
CA ILE A 71 -0.27 4.24 -1.70
C ILE A 71 -0.99 3.33 -0.70
N THR A 72 -1.38 2.13 -1.12
CA THR A 72 -1.88 1.06 -0.26
C THR A 72 -0.79 0.03 -0.04
N VAL A 73 -0.71 -0.53 1.17
CA VAL A 73 0.20 -1.62 1.50
C VAL A 73 -0.54 -2.67 2.35
N ASP A 74 -0.41 -3.93 1.97
CA ASP A 74 -0.91 -5.09 2.73
C ASP A 74 0.22 -6.13 2.87
N PRO A 75 1.26 -5.82 3.65
CA PRO A 75 2.44 -6.66 3.75
C PRO A 75 2.19 -7.93 4.56
N PRO A 76 3.04 -8.96 4.40
CA PRO A 76 3.02 -10.13 5.28
C PRO A 76 3.28 -9.73 6.74
N ARG A 77 3.07 -10.66 7.69
CA ARG A 77 3.17 -10.44 9.15
C ARG A 77 4.45 -9.74 9.62
N LYS A 78 5.56 -9.89 8.90
CA LYS A 78 6.83 -9.20 9.21
C LYS A 78 6.78 -7.67 9.02
N GLY A 79 5.71 -7.15 8.41
CA GLY A 79 5.56 -5.75 8.08
C GLY A 79 6.43 -5.31 6.91
N LEU A 80 6.63 -4.00 6.79
CA LEU A 80 7.45 -3.39 5.75
C LEU A 80 8.94 -3.40 6.11
N SER A 81 9.79 -3.57 5.09
CA SER A 81 11.22 -3.27 5.25
C SER A 81 11.44 -1.75 5.27
N GLU A 82 12.57 -1.33 5.80
CA GLU A 82 12.94 0.08 5.88
C GLU A 82 13.02 0.72 4.50
N ASP A 83 13.63 0.01 3.53
CA ASP A 83 13.75 0.46 2.13
C ASP A 83 12.39 0.72 1.46
N VAL A 84 11.35 -0.09 1.78
CA VAL A 84 9.99 0.12 1.26
C VAL A 84 9.40 1.39 1.86
N VAL A 85 9.54 1.59 3.17
CA VAL A 85 9.03 2.79 3.87
C VAL A 85 9.71 4.06 3.30
N GLU A 86 11.01 4.04 3.11
CA GLU A 86 11.77 5.15 2.52
C GLU A 86 11.37 5.43 1.07
N SER A 87 11.22 4.38 0.25
CA SER A 87 10.77 4.50 -1.13
C SER A 87 9.37 5.11 -1.22
N ILE A 88 8.43 4.66 -0.38
CA ILE A 88 7.08 5.24 -0.28
C ILE A 88 7.17 6.72 0.09
N ALA A 89 7.90 7.06 1.15
CA ALA A 89 8.03 8.44 1.61
C ALA A 89 8.69 9.35 0.54
N SER A 90 9.65 8.82 -0.23
CA SER A 90 10.31 9.57 -1.32
C SER A 90 9.37 9.90 -2.49
N MET A 91 8.35 9.06 -2.73
CA MET A 91 7.29 9.33 -3.69
C MET A 91 6.31 10.40 -3.22
N GLN A 92 6.33 10.74 -1.92
CA GLN A 92 5.54 11.80 -1.29
C GLN A 92 4.02 11.67 -1.49
N PRO A 93 3.40 10.50 -1.30
CA PRO A 93 1.95 10.39 -1.37
C PRO A 93 1.29 11.28 -0.31
N GLU A 94 0.09 11.79 -0.61
CA GLU A 94 -0.72 12.50 0.40
C GLU A 94 -1.19 11.54 1.50
N ARG A 95 -1.45 10.28 1.14
CA ARG A 95 -1.98 9.25 2.04
C ARG A 95 -1.30 7.91 1.81
N VAL A 96 -1.03 7.22 2.91
CA VAL A 96 -0.68 5.79 2.90
C VAL A 96 -1.75 5.03 3.68
N VAL A 97 -2.36 4.03 3.06
CA VAL A 97 -3.30 3.11 3.71
C VAL A 97 -2.57 1.82 3.99
N TYR A 98 -2.38 1.53 5.26
CA TYR A 98 -1.68 0.33 5.73
C TYR A 98 -2.71 -0.66 6.27
N VAL A 99 -2.81 -1.83 5.64
CA VAL A 99 -3.58 -2.99 6.12
C VAL A 99 -2.61 -3.96 6.78
N SER A 100 -2.96 -4.55 7.91
CA SER A 100 -2.08 -5.49 8.60
C SER A 100 -2.84 -6.46 9.50
N CYS A 101 -2.45 -7.71 9.44
CA CYS A 101 -2.86 -8.74 10.40
C CYS A 101 -1.96 -8.80 11.66
N ASP A 102 -0.97 -7.91 11.79
CA ASP A 102 -0.06 -7.83 12.94
C ASP A 102 0.12 -6.37 13.38
N SER A 103 -0.57 -5.99 14.44
CA SER A 103 -0.56 -4.61 14.97
C SER A 103 0.79 -4.18 15.53
N ALA A 104 1.63 -5.11 16.00
CA ALA A 104 2.94 -4.78 16.56
C ALA A 104 3.93 -4.36 15.46
N THR A 105 3.97 -5.11 14.35
CA THR A 105 4.79 -4.76 13.20
C THR A 105 4.28 -3.49 12.52
N MET A 106 2.95 -3.31 12.43
CA MET A 106 2.36 -2.05 11.95
C MET A 106 2.80 -0.85 12.81
N ALA A 107 2.73 -0.96 14.14
CA ALA A 107 3.11 0.14 15.04
C ALA A 107 4.60 0.54 14.85
N ARG A 108 5.48 -0.45 14.65
CA ARG A 108 6.90 -0.21 14.32
C ARG A 108 7.03 0.60 13.02
N ASP A 109 6.29 0.21 11.98
CA ASP A 109 6.39 0.82 10.65
C ASP A 109 5.72 2.22 10.64
N VAL A 110 4.61 2.39 11.36
CA VAL A 110 4.00 3.72 11.59
C VAL A 110 4.99 4.68 12.25
N LYS A 111 5.78 4.21 13.23
CA LYS A 111 6.84 5.03 13.84
C LYS A 111 7.92 5.44 12.82
N ARG A 112 8.27 4.56 11.87
CA ARG A 112 9.20 4.89 10.77
C ARG A 112 8.61 5.96 9.84
N PHE A 113 7.34 5.80 9.45
CA PHE A 113 6.62 6.81 8.67
C PHE A 113 6.55 8.16 9.40
N ALA A 114 6.34 8.16 10.71
CA ALA A 114 6.31 9.39 11.52
C ALA A 114 7.65 10.15 11.44
N ALA A 115 8.78 9.44 11.47
CA ALA A 115 10.10 10.06 11.29
C ALA A 115 10.30 10.67 9.89
N LEU A 116 9.48 10.25 8.89
CA LEU A 116 9.51 10.73 7.51
C LEU A 116 8.40 11.75 7.19
N GLY A 117 7.71 12.25 8.22
CA GLY A 117 6.73 13.34 8.08
C GLY A 117 5.31 12.87 7.76
N TYR A 118 4.94 11.67 8.22
CA TYR A 118 3.57 11.17 8.17
C TYR A 118 3.02 10.99 9.58
N GLU A 119 1.73 11.18 9.74
CA GLU A 119 1.02 10.91 11.00
C GLU A 119 -0.09 9.88 10.81
N ALA A 120 -0.35 9.06 11.83
CA ALA A 120 -1.48 8.14 11.87
C ALA A 120 -2.77 8.94 12.15
N ALA A 121 -3.50 9.28 11.10
CA ALA A 121 -4.72 10.08 11.22
C ALA A 121 -5.92 9.25 11.70
N ARG A 122 -5.97 7.96 11.36
CA ARG A 122 -7.06 7.06 11.74
C ARG A 122 -6.59 5.61 11.72
N ALA A 123 -7.06 4.83 12.69
CA ALA A 123 -6.94 3.36 12.66
C ALA A 123 -8.30 2.73 12.95
N CYS A 124 -8.57 1.59 12.31
CA CYS A 124 -9.77 0.79 12.50
C CYS A 124 -9.37 -0.67 12.58
N ALA A 125 -9.83 -1.36 13.63
CA ALA A 125 -9.69 -2.80 13.77
C ALA A 125 -10.91 -3.49 13.18
N VAL A 126 -10.69 -4.57 12.41
CA VAL A 126 -11.73 -5.35 11.75
C VAL A 126 -11.53 -6.82 12.08
N ASP A 127 -12.50 -7.42 12.71
CA ASP A 127 -12.52 -8.87 12.99
C ASP A 127 -13.08 -9.62 11.76
N LEU A 128 -12.19 -10.02 10.86
CA LEU A 128 -12.54 -10.82 9.67
C LEU A 128 -12.60 -12.32 9.97
N PHE A 129 -12.04 -12.76 11.10
CA PHE A 129 -11.94 -14.16 11.49
C PHE A 129 -12.36 -14.35 12.94
N PRO A 130 -13.67 -14.28 13.29
CA PRO A 130 -14.17 -14.19 14.67
C PRO A 130 -13.83 -15.35 15.61
N ARG A 131 -13.07 -16.34 15.16
CA ARG A 131 -12.61 -17.50 15.96
C ARG A 131 -11.09 -17.66 15.93
N ALA A 132 -10.38 -16.70 15.36
CA ALA A 132 -8.92 -16.69 15.30
C ALA A 132 -8.36 -15.59 16.22
N ASP A 133 -7.14 -15.76 16.68
CA ASP A 133 -6.43 -14.78 17.52
C ASP A 133 -5.89 -13.57 16.72
N HIS A 134 -6.48 -13.28 15.57
CA HIS A 134 -6.00 -12.24 14.65
C HIS A 134 -7.10 -11.24 14.34
N ILE A 135 -6.72 -9.97 14.42
CA ILE A 135 -7.54 -8.84 14.02
C ILE A 135 -6.81 -8.10 12.90
N GLU A 136 -7.50 -7.82 11.81
CA GLU A 136 -7.00 -6.93 10.79
C GLU A 136 -7.09 -5.48 11.25
N VAL A 137 -6.05 -4.70 11.01
CA VAL A 137 -6.04 -3.28 11.31
C VAL A 137 -5.80 -2.50 10.02
N VAL A 138 -6.66 -1.53 9.76
CA VAL A 138 -6.47 -0.59 8.66
C VAL A 138 -6.08 0.75 9.25
N CYS A 139 -4.89 1.25 8.92
CA CYS A 139 -4.37 2.53 9.38
C CYS A 139 -4.22 3.50 8.19
N LEU A 140 -4.79 4.68 8.34
CA LEU A 140 -4.59 5.79 7.42
C LEU A 140 -3.46 6.68 7.95
N LEU A 141 -2.39 6.78 7.18
CA LEU A 141 -1.32 7.74 7.40
C LEU A 141 -1.51 8.91 6.44
N THR A 142 -1.38 10.13 6.96
CA THR A 142 -1.43 11.36 6.17
C THR A 142 -0.11 12.09 6.25
N LYS A 143 0.28 12.71 5.15
CA LYS A 143 1.48 13.55 5.14
C LYS A 143 1.24 14.78 6.00
N CYS A 144 2.14 15.05 6.94
CA CYS A 144 2.08 16.27 7.75
C CYS A 144 2.22 17.49 6.85
N GLU A 145 1.32 18.45 6.96
CA GLU A 145 1.50 19.76 6.34
C GLU A 145 2.73 20.42 6.99
N LYS A 146 3.72 20.80 6.19
CA LYS A 146 4.75 21.69 6.70
C LYS A 146 4.06 23.01 7.03
N GLU A 147 4.00 23.37 8.31
CA GLU A 147 3.62 24.73 8.68
C GLU A 147 4.45 25.69 7.82
N LYS A 148 3.77 26.46 7.00
CA LYS A 148 4.39 27.64 6.37
C LYS A 148 4.72 28.60 7.52
N ILE A 149 5.94 28.52 8.04
CA ILE A 149 6.47 29.60 8.85
C ILE A 149 6.51 30.81 7.93
N ILE A 150 5.57 31.71 8.16
CA ILE A 150 5.47 33.05 7.52
C ILE A 150 6.51 33.94 8.17
#